data_8fe03d445c2c4322bb8f86941581ab58
#
_entry.id   8fe03d445c2c4322bb8f86941581ab58
#
_cell.length_a   1.000
_cell.length_b   1.000
_cell.length_c   1.000
_cell.angle_alpha   90.00
_cell.angle_beta   90.00
_cell.angle_gamma   90.00
#
_symmetry.space_group_name_H-M   'P 1'
#
loop_
_entity.id
_entity.type
_entity.pdbx_description
1 polymer ?
#
loop_
_entity_poly.entity_id
_entity_poly.type
_entity_poly.pdbx_seq_one_letter_code
_entity_poly.pdbx_strand_id
1 'polypeptide(L)'
;MKVTFFSNFLNHHQLPFCLEMQKKLGDNFKFVATEEIPSDRIKLGYDDMNCLYDFVVRSYENEQEAYSLGLKSDVVIIGSAPTKYIEERIKNKKLTFRYSERIHKDGFKIKNYFV
;
A
#
# COMPACT_ATOMS: atom_id res chain seq x y z
N MET A 1 10.34 -13.37 0.35
CA MET A 1 9.11 -13.01 -0.37
C MET A 1 8.91 -11.50 -0.26
N LYS A 2 8.71 -10.85 -1.39
CA LYS A 2 8.45 -9.41 -1.43
C LYS A 2 6.96 -9.13 -1.46
N VAL A 3 6.49 -8.31 -0.54
CA VAL A 3 5.10 -7.89 -0.43
C VAL A 3 5.02 -6.37 -0.50
N THR A 4 4.17 -5.84 -1.36
CA THR A 4 3.96 -4.42 -1.49
C THR A 4 2.48 -4.09 -1.32
N PHE A 5 2.19 -3.09 -0.50
CA PHE A 5 0.85 -2.59 -0.25
C PHE A 5 0.70 -1.23 -0.92
N PHE A 6 -0.20 -1.12 -1.88
CA PHE A 6 -0.50 0.15 -2.55
C PHE A 6 -1.78 0.75 -1.97
N SER A 7 -1.72 2.01 -1.55
CA SER A 7 -2.90 2.73 -1.10
C SER A 7 -2.71 4.23 -1.37
N ASN A 8 -3.71 5.04 -1.00
CA ASN A 8 -3.62 6.48 -1.20
C ASN A 8 -2.54 7.11 -0.30
N PHE A 9 -2.66 6.96 1.00
CA PHE A 9 -1.64 7.39 1.95
C PHE A 9 -1.72 6.52 3.20
N LEU A 10 -0.62 6.47 3.96
CA LEU A 10 -0.58 5.69 5.18
C LEU A 10 -1.44 6.37 6.25
N ASN A 11 -2.35 5.62 6.87
CA ASN A 11 -3.21 6.11 7.93
C ASN A 11 -3.18 5.18 9.15
N HIS A 12 -3.82 5.60 10.24
CA HIS A 12 -3.82 4.87 11.49
C HIS A 12 -4.47 3.48 11.39
N HIS A 13 -5.40 3.29 10.47
CA HIS A 13 -6.07 2.00 10.31
C HIS A 13 -5.16 0.95 9.66
N GLN A 14 -4.26 1.39 8.80
CA GLN A 14 -3.34 0.51 8.07
C GLN A 14 -2.03 0.28 8.83
N LEU A 15 -1.67 1.20 9.69
CA LEU A 15 -0.35 1.19 10.35
C LEU A 15 -0.07 -0.09 11.13
N PRO A 16 -0.99 -0.61 11.97
CA PRO A 16 -0.70 -1.85 12.71
C PRO A 16 -0.36 -3.02 11.80
N PHE A 17 -1.09 -3.16 10.69
CA PHE A 17 -0.82 -4.19 9.71
C PHE A 17 0.56 -4.01 9.08
N CYS A 18 0.89 -2.78 8.67
CA CYS A 18 2.17 -2.49 8.03
C CYS A 18 3.35 -2.73 8.97
N LEU A 19 3.22 -2.34 10.23
CA LEU A 19 4.28 -2.57 11.22
C LEU A 19 4.51 -4.06 11.44
N GLU A 20 3.45 -4.85 11.50
CA GLU A 20 3.56 -6.29 11.66
C GLU A 20 4.21 -6.93 10.44
N MET A 21 3.84 -6.48 9.25
CA MET A 21 4.44 -6.96 8.00
C MET A 21 5.92 -6.62 7.92
N GLN A 22 6.29 -5.40 8.31
CA GLN A 22 7.70 -4.99 8.33
C GLN A 22 8.50 -5.82 9.33
N LYS A 23 7.92 -6.10 10.48
CA LYS A 23 8.57 -6.92 11.49
C LYS A 23 8.89 -8.32 10.97
N LYS A 24 7.99 -8.89 10.18
CA LYS A 24 8.14 -10.25 9.64
C LYS A 24 9.01 -10.31 8.39
N LEU A 25 8.92 -9.32 7.53
CA LEU A 25 9.55 -9.33 6.21
C LEU A 25 10.74 -8.38 6.07
N GLY A 26 10.92 -7.46 7.01
CA GLY A 26 11.99 -6.47 6.94
C GLY A 26 11.90 -5.64 5.66
N ASP A 27 13.01 -5.52 4.95
CA ASP A 27 13.08 -4.74 3.71
C ASP A 27 12.28 -5.33 2.56
N ASN A 28 11.75 -6.53 2.71
CA ASN A 28 10.89 -7.16 1.71
C ASN A 28 9.45 -6.65 1.76
N PHE A 29 9.11 -5.83 2.75
CA PHE A 29 7.81 -5.18 2.81
C PHE A 29 7.94 -3.71 2.45
N LYS A 30 7.08 -3.24 1.54
CA LYS A 30 6.98 -1.83 1.19
C LYS A 30 5.52 -1.42 1.14
N PHE A 31 5.26 -0.18 1.53
CA PHE A 31 3.95 0.46 1.39
C PHE A 31 4.12 1.59 0.38
N VAL A 32 3.34 1.58 -0.69
CA VAL A 32 3.38 2.66 -1.67
C VAL A 32 2.22 3.62 -1.42
N ALA A 33 2.55 4.84 -1.05
CA ALA A 33 1.59 5.93 -0.89
C ALA A 33 1.50 6.68 -2.23
N THR A 34 0.31 6.71 -2.82
CA THR A 34 0.11 7.33 -4.12
C THR A 34 -0.38 8.77 -4.04
N GLU A 35 -0.71 9.24 -2.85
CA GLU A 35 -1.16 10.60 -2.61
C GLU A 35 -0.53 11.16 -1.34
N GLU A 36 -0.34 12.46 -1.34
CA GLU A 36 0.09 13.16 -0.13
C GLU A 36 -1.04 13.18 0.90
N ILE A 37 -0.66 13.25 2.17
CA ILE A 37 -1.65 13.43 3.24
C ILE A 37 -2.30 14.80 3.07
N PRO A 38 -3.64 14.88 3.12
CA PRO A 38 -4.34 16.15 2.97
C PRO A 38 -3.82 17.23 3.92
N SER A 39 -3.59 18.43 3.40
CA SER A 39 -3.01 19.53 4.17
C SER A 39 -3.85 19.94 5.38
N ASP A 40 -5.17 19.78 5.30
CA ASP A 40 -6.06 20.09 6.41
C ASP A 40 -5.83 19.14 7.60
N ARG A 41 -5.48 17.89 7.36
CA ARG A 41 -5.13 16.94 8.43
C ARG A 41 -3.85 17.35 9.14
N ILE A 42 -2.86 17.82 8.39
CA ILE A 42 -1.60 18.30 8.98
C ILE A 42 -1.86 19.54 9.82
N LYS A 43 -2.73 20.43 9.36
CA LYS A 43 -3.12 21.62 10.12
C LYS A 43 -3.84 21.28 11.42
N LEU A 44 -4.53 20.13 11.47
CA LEU A 44 -5.20 19.67 12.68
C LEU A 44 -4.26 18.95 13.64
N GLY A 45 -2.96 18.88 13.32
CA GLY A 45 -1.97 18.26 14.18
C GLY A 45 -1.64 16.81 13.88
N TYR A 46 -2.18 16.24 12.80
CA TYR A 46 -1.80 14.88 12.38
C TYR A 46 -0.44 14.89 11.71
N ASP A 47 0.37 13.89 12.02
CA ASP A 47 1.69 13.73 11.40
C ASP A 47 1.57 13.28 9.96
N ASP A 48 2.56 13.63 9.14
CA ASP A 48 2.68 13.10 7.79
C ASP A 48 3.27 11.68 7.89
N MET A 49 2.40 10.70 8.00
CA MET A 49 2.80 9.30 8.17
C MET A 49 3.53 8.74 6.97
N ASN A 50 3.38 9.33 5.78
CA ASN A 50 4.14 8.92 4.61
C ASN A 50 5.65 9.19 4.78
N CYS A 51 6.01 10.13 5.63
CA CYS A 51 7.40 10.53 5.86
C CYS A 51 8.01 9.94 7.13
N LEU A 52 7.21 9.32 8.00
CA LEU A 52 7.67 8.81 9.29
C LEU A 52 8.31 7.42 9.24
N TYR A 53 8.06 6.66 8.20
CA TYR A 53 8.47 5.26 8.15
C TYR A 53 9.29 4.96 6.91
N ASP A 54 10.38 4.23 7.08
CA ASP A 54 11.31 3.89 5.99
C ASP A 54 10.71 2.95 4.95
N PHE A 55 9.71 2.16 5.33
CA PHE A 55 9.09 1.22 4.39
C PHE A 55 8.10 1.90 3.42
N VAL A 56 7.82 3.19 3.61
CA VAL A 56 6.89 3.91 2.74
C VAL A 56 7.62 4.47 1.52
N VAL A 57 7.13 4.10 0.34
CA VAL A 57 7.57 4.67 -0.93
C VAL A 57 6.50 5.65 -1.40
N ARG A 58 6.89 6.88 -1.63
CA ARG A 58 5.97 7.93 -2.08
C ARG A 58 6.01 7.99 -3.60
N SER A 59 4.95 7.47 -4.26
CA SER A 59 4.94 7.39 -5.72
C SER A 59 4.94 8.78 -6.37
N TYR A 60 4.39 9.78 -5.69
CA TYR A 60 4.39 11.16 -6.19
C TYR A 60 5.80 11.79 -6.17
N GLU A 61 6.77 11.15 -5.53
CA GLU A 61 8.17 11.57 -5.55
C GLU A 61 9.04 10.60 -6.34
N ASN A 62 8.65 9.31 -6.42
CA ASN A 62 9.44 8.28 -7.11
C ASN A 62 8.51 7.28 -7.77
N GLU A 63 7.92 7.68 -8.88
CA GLU A 63 6.95 6.86 -9.61
C GLU A 63 7.57 5.60 -10.21
N GLN A 64 8.82 5.66 -10.64
CA GLN A 64 9.50 4.49 -11.21
C GLN A 64 9.64 3.36 -10.20
N GLU A 65 9.95 3.68 -8.96
CA GLU A 65 10.05 2.67 -7.92
C GLU A 65 8.69 2.03 -7.66
N ALA A 66 7.61 2.82 -7.67
CA ALA A 66 6.26 2.30 -7.50
C ALA A 66 5.91 1.30 -8.62
N TYR A 67 6.21 1.62 -9.87
CA TYR A 67 6.00 0.69 -10.98
C TYR A 67 6.82 -0.58 -10.85
N SER A 68 8.08 -0.44 -10.44
CA SER A 68 8.97 -1.59 -10.24
C SER A 68 8.43 -2.52 -9.15
N LEU A 69 7.99 -1.97 -8.03
CA LEU A 69 7.40 -2.77 -6.95
C LEU A 69 6.12 -3.45 -7.39
N GLY A 70 5.27 -2.76 -8.15
CA GLY A 70 4.05 -3.35 -8.69
C GLY A 70 4.30 -4.52 -9.61
N LEU A 71 5.38 -4.50 -10.36
CA LEU A 71 5.72 -5.58 -11.29
C LEU A 71 6.48 -6.72 -10.61
N LYS A 72 7.44 -6.41 -9.75
CA LYS A 72 8.41 -7.37 -9.23
C LYS A 72 8.03 -8.03 -7.92
N SER A 73 7.11 -7.45 -7.16
CA SER A 73 6.71 -8.05 -5.88
C SER A 73 6.05 -9.40 -6.07
N ASP A 74 6.32 -10.32 -5.14
CA ASP A 74 5.67 -11.64 -5.17
C ASP A 74 4.18 -11.53 -4.89
N VAL A 75 3.81 -10.65 -3.96
CA VAL A 75 2.42 -10.38 -3.59
C VAL A 75 2.21 -8.88 -3.56
N VAL A 76 1.09 -8.43 -4.12
CA VAL A 76 0.66 -7.04 -4.02
C VAL A 76 -0.71 -6.99 -3.36
N ILE A 77 -0.86 -6.08 -2.41
CA ILE A 77 -2.14 -5.74 -1.82
C ILE A 77 -2.46 -4.33 -2.34
N ILE A 78 -3.62 -4.16 -2.96
CA ILE A 78 -4.02 -2.86 -3.47
C ILE A 78 -5.29 -2.37 -2.79
N GLY A 79 -5.22 -1.18 -2.22
CA GLY A 79 -6.35 -0.48 -1.61
C GLY A 79 -6.82 0.66 -2.49
N SER A 80 -6.94 1.84 -1.91
CA SER A 80 -7.39 3.06 -2.61
C SER A 80 -6.26 3.67 -3.43
N ALA A 81 -5.80 2.96 -4.44
CA ALA A 81 -4.69 3.39 -5.28
C ALA A 81 -5.03 3.15 -6.77
N PRO A 82 -4.41 3.93 -7.67
CA PRO A 82 -4.59 3.70 -9.11
C PRO A 82 -4.09 2.32 -9.52
N THR A 83 -4.82 1.67 -10.40
CA THR A 83 -4.45 0.33 -10.89
C THR A 83 -3.31 0.35 -11.88
N LYS A 84 -2.90 1.52 -12.37
CA LYS A 84 -1.83 1.64 -13.35
C LYS A 84 -0.52 0.97 -12.93
N TYR A 85 -0.23 0.93 -11.63
CA TYR A 85 0.99 0.34 -11.11
C TYR A 85 1.00 -1.19 -11.15
N ILE A 86 -0.18 -1.79 -11.28
CA ILE A 86 -0.31 -3.26 -11.21
C ILE A 86 -0.85 -3.89 -12.50
N GLU A 87 -1.12 -3.10 -13.53
CA GLU A 87 -1.71 -3.61 -14.76
C GLU A 87 -0.86 -4.72 -15.40
N GLU A 88 0.45 -4.54 -15.42
CA GLU A 88 1.34 -5.52 -16.03
C GLU A 88 1.37 -6.83 -15.24
N ARG A 89 1.34 -6.74 -13.90
CA ARG A 89 1.31 -7.94 -13.08
C ARG A 89 0.01 -8.72 -13.22
N ILE A 90 -1.10 -8.00 -13.44
CA ILE A 90 -2.41 -8.63 -13.68
C ILE A 90 -2.36 -9.43 -14.99
N LYS A 91 -1.76 -8.87 -16.04
CA LYS A 91 -1.58 -9.57 -17.31
C LYS A 91 -0.74 -10.84 -17.14
N ASN A 92 0.24 -10.80 -16.26
CA ASN A 92 1.13 -11.92 -15.97
C ASN A 92 0.57 -12.86 -14.90
N LYS A 93 -0.66 -12.64 -14.46
CA LYS A 93 -1.37 -13.48 -13.47
C LYS A 93 -0.62 -13.63 -12.15
N LYS A 94 0.10 -12.59 -11.74
CA LYS A 94 0.78 -12.57 -10.44
C LYS A 94 -0.21 -12.30 -9.32
N LEU A 95 0.06 -12.87 -8.15
CA LEU A 95 -0.83 -12.80 -7.00
C LEU A 95 -1.06 -11.37 -6.54
N THR A 96 -2.32 -10.96 -6.52
CA THR A 96 -2.73 -9.62 -6.14
C THR A 96 -4.02 -9.70 -5.33
N PHE A 97 -4.02 -9.04 -4.17
CA PHE A 97 -5.19 -8.97 -3.29
C PHE A 97 -5.74 -7.55 -3.31
N ARG A 98 -7.06 -7.43 -3.31
CA ARG A 98 -7.72 -6.14 -3.16
C ARG A 98 -8.11 -5.94 -1.70
N TYR A 99 -7.68 -4.80 -1.15
CA TYR A 99 -8.01 -4.38 0.20
C TYR A 99 -9.16 -3.38 0.15
N SER A 100 -10.24 -3.66 0.85
CA SER A 100 -11.35 -2.74 0.97
C SER A 100 -11.42 -2.18 2.38
N GLU A 101 -11.41 -0.85 2.50
CA GLU A 101 -11.54 -0.18 3.79
C GLU A 101 -12.98 -0.14 4.28
N ARG A 102 -13.90 -0.68 3.51
CA ARG A 102 -15.29 -0.76 3.98
C ARG A 102 -15.34 -1.64 5.20
N ILE A 103 -15.65 -1.02 6.31
CA ILE A 103 -15.91 -1.73 7.53
C ILE A 103 -17.28 -2.36 7.39
N HIS A 104 -17.30 -3.65 7.13
CA HIS A 104 -18.53 -4.43 7.20
C HIS A 104 -18.83 -4.70 8.68
N LYS A 105 -20.09 -5.05 8.97
CA LYS A 105 -20.49 -5.45 10.33
C LYS A 105 -19.61 -6.55 10.91
N ASP A 106 -18.99 -7.34 10.06
CA ASP A 106 -18.11 -8.44 10.43
C ASP A 106 -16.65 -8.04 10.55
N GLY A 107 -16.35 -6.73 10.45
CA GLY A 107 -15.01 -6.21 10.52
C GLY A 107 -14.31 -6.24 9.18
N PHE A 108 -13.02 -6.33 9.27
CA PHE A 108 -12.10 -6.13 8.18
C PHE A 108 -11.90 -7.39 7.37
N LYS A 109 -12.06 -7.33 6.05
CA LYS A 109 -11.83 -8.48 5.17
C LYS A 109 -10.91 -8.14 4.01
N ILE A 110 -9.90 -8.96 3.80
CA ILE A 110 -9.12 -8.95 2.58
C ILE A 110 -9.82 -9.89 1.61
N LYS A 111 -10.25 -9.34 0.48
CA LYS A 111 -10.89 -10.16 -0.55
C LYS A 111 -9.83 -10.63 -1.54
N ASN A 112 -9.80 -11.91 -1.76
CA ASN A 112 -8.93 -12.52 -2.74
C ASN A 112 -9.54 -12.36 -4.12
N TYR A 113 -8.88 -11.59 -4.97
CA TYR A 113 -9.22 -11.55 -6.38
C TYR A 113 -7.99 -11.98 -7.15
N PHE A 114 -8.13 -13.04 -7.90
CA PHE A 114 -7.19 -13.33 -8.97
C PHE A 114 -7.63 -12.46 -10.13
N VAL A 115 -6.91 -11.41 -10.30
CA VAL A 115 -7.26 -10.43 -11.32
C VAL A 115 -6.44 -10.71 -12.56
#